data_890c677673855f000452ccb69eb5e89c
#
_entry.id   890c677673855f000452ccb69eb5e89c
#
_cell.length_a   1.000
_cell.length_b   1.000
_cell.length_c   1.000
_cell.angle_alpha   90.00
_cell.angle_beta   90.00
_cell.angle_gamma   90.00
#
_symmetry.space_group_name_H-M   'P 1'
#
loop_
_entity.id
_entity.type
_entity.pdbx_description
1 polymer ?
#
loop_
_entity_poly.entity_id
_entity_poly.type
_entity_poly.pdbx_seq_one_letter_code
_entity_poly.pdbx_strand_id
1 'polypeptide(L)'
;MSLRHDREWDYELERIVEEVEERDASRVGLQFPEGLKRRGPAVADDLRALCDDDVTFMLSGQPCYGACDLDTYLMRRTDVFVHFGHSPMKESDKIIYVPLFSNVDPFPILEESLAELEGDEVGLVTTAQHMNRFEDMCDWLEERGYDVHTRRGDDRLSHEGQVLGCNYASADIDADQVLYVGGGKFHPLGLAMEHPDKKVVIADPVNNVVTIADTEKFMKQRYASVHKAMDAEKWGVIFCTKIGQGRMEIAEQIIADNDDAYLITMDEVTPDRLRNFDMDAFVNTGCPRITTDDGPRFHKPMLTPQEYRIAVGDEPLDALEFDTFHGTW
;
A
#
# COMPACT_ATOMS: atom_id res chain seq x y z
N MET A 1 -6.26 28.77 -3.66
CA MET A 1 -4.92 28.84 -4.25
C MET A 1 -4.85 27.69 -5.22
N SER A 2 -4.68 27.95 -6.49
CA SER A 2 -4.67 26.92 -7.54
C SER A 2 -3.56 25.90 -7.31
N LEU A 3 -3.83 24.62 -7.53
CA LEU A 3 -2.90 23.50 -7.38
C LEU A 3 -2.14 23.16 -8.67
N ARG A 4 -2.35 23.93 -9.76
CA ARG A 4 -1.63 23.77 -11.03
C ARG A 4 -0.09 23.81 -10.89
N HIS A 5 0.42 24.35 -9.79
CA HIS A 5 1.84 24.44 -9.47
C HIS A 5 2.09 24.02 -8.03
N ASP A 6 1.45 22.92 -7.60
CA ASP A 6 1.77 22.32 -6.31
C ASP A 6 3.23 21.85 -6.34
N ARG A 7 3.98 22.15 -5.27
CA ARG A 7 5.41 21.83 -5.20
C ARG A 7 5.68 20.38 -4.81
N GLU A 8 4.65 19.70 -4.30
CA GLU A 8 4.78 18.35 -3.78
C GLU A 8 4.26 17.31 -4.77
N TRP A 9 3.14 17.61 -5.48
CA TRP A 9 2.39 16.62 -6.24
C TRP A 9 1.94 17.14 -7.60
N ASP A 10 1.96 16.25 -8.60
CA ASP A 10 1.30 16.46 -9.89
C ASP A 10 -0.11 15.86 -9.85
N TYR A 11 -1.12 16.72 -10.00
CA TYR A 11 -2.55 16.31 -10.02
C TYR A 11 -3.07 16.00 -11.42
N GLU A 12 -2.26 16.18 -12.45
CA GLU A 12 -2.60 15.90 -13.85
C GLU A 12 -3.95 16.51 -14.28
N LEU A 13 -4.23 17.75 -13.87
CA LEU A 13 -5.55 18.38 -14.03
C LEU A 13 -5.98 18.47 -15.48
N GLU A 14 -5.07 18.80 -16.39
CA GLU A 14 -5.33 18.91 -17.84
C GLU A 14 -5.72 17.55 -18.42
N ARG A 15 -5.04 16.47 -18.05
CA ARG A 15 -5.39 15.10 -18.48
C ARG A 15 -6.78 14.67 -17.96
N ILE A 16 -7.11 15.02 -16.71
CA ILE A 16 -8.44 14.73 -16.16
C ILE A 16 -9.53 15.45 -16.97
N VAL A 17 -9.31 16.71 -17.33
CA VAL A 17 -10.27 17.50 -18.13
C VAL A 17 -10.46 16.87 -19.52
N GLU A 18 -9.38 16.53 -20.23
CA GLU A 18 -9.42 15.85 -21.52
C GLU A 18 -10.25 14.56 -21.44
N GLU A 19 -10.00 13.72 -20.45
CA GLU A 19 -10.72 12.46 -20.24
C GLU A 19 -12.22 12.67 -19.89
N VAL A 20 -12.55 13.73 -19.15
CA VAL A 20 -13.94 14.11 -18.80
C VAL A 20 -14.68 14.56 -20.05
N GLU A 21 -14.04 15.38 -20.90
CA GLU A 21 -14.61 15.88 -22.16
C GLU A 21 -14.77 14.75 -23.19
N GLU A 22 -13.75 13.91 -23.40
CA GLU A 22 -13.81 12.78 -24.34
C GLU A 22 -14.93 11.78 -24.02
N ARG A 23 -15.30 11.66 -22.74
CA ARG A 23 -16.38 10.76 -22.27
C ARG A 23 -17.71 11.45 -22.10
N ASP A 24 -17.85 12.72 -22.47
CA ASP A 24 -19.08 13.52 -22.28
C ASP A 24 -19.64 13.39 -20.86
N ALA A 25 -18.75 13.44 -19.87
CA ALA A 25 -19.10 13.17 -18.48
C ALA A 25 -19.67 14.39 -17.78
N SER A 26 -20.86 14.26 -17.20
CA SER A 26 -21.54 15.32 -16.44
C SER A 26 -21.37 15.17 -14.92
N ARG A 27 -20.98 14.00 -14.44
CA ARG A 27 -20.75 13.72 -13.02
C ARG A 27 -19.41 13.02 -12.83
N VAL A 28 -18.52 13.66 -12.10
CA VAL A 28 -17.16 13.20 -11.83
C VAL A 28 -16.97 12.95 -10.32
N GLY A 29 -16.63 11.72 -9.96
CA GLY A 29 -16.27 11.36 -8.58
C GLY A 29 -14.78 11.55 -8.37
N LEU A 30 -14.39 12.17 -7.25
CA LEU A 30 -12.99 12.38 -6.87
C LEU A 30 -12.72 11.66 -5.55
N GLN A 31 -11.77 10.73 -5.54
CA GLN A 31 -11.34 10.02 -4.34
C GLN A 31 -9.85 10.26 -4.08
N PHE A 32 -9.54 10.67 -2.85
CA PHE A 32 -8.19 11.00 -2.41
C PHE A 32 -7.72 10.07 -1.30
N PRO A 33 -6.40 9.80 -1.20
CA PRO A 33 -5.81 9.20 -0.01
C PRO A 33 -6.16 10.01 1.24
N GLU A 34 -6.25 9.36 2.41
CA GLU A 34 -6.61 10.02 3.69
C GLU A 34 -5.78 11.28 3.97
N GLY A 35 -4.48 11.22 3.76
CA GLY A 35 -3.58 12.34 3.97
C GLY A 35 -3.80 13.55 3.04
N LEU A 36 -4.47 13.35 1.90
CA LEU A 36 -4.67 14.36 0.86
C LEU A 36 -6.12 14.83 0.70
N LYS A 37 -7.08 14.26 1.42
CA LYS A 37 -8.52 14.66 1.33
C LYS A 37 -8.73 16.16 1.51
N ARG A 38 -7.92 16.81 2.35
CA ARG A 38 -7.96 18.26 2.54
C ARG A 38 -7.68 19.06 1.27
N ARG A 39 -7.03 18.46 0.27
CA ARG A 39 -6.76 19.07 -1.04
C ARG A 39 -7.96 18.94 -1.99
N GLY A 40 -8.86 17.98 -1.73
CA GLY A 40 -9.99 17.67 -2.60
C GLY A 40 -10.84 18.87 -3.04
N PRO A 41 -11.26 19.78 -2.13
CA PRO A 41 -12.03 20.96 -2.52
C PRO A 41 -11.27 21.86 -3.51
N ALA A 42 -9.97 22.07 -3.31
CA ALA A 42 -9.16 22.91 -4.20
C ALA A 42 -8.96 22.26 -5.58
N VAL A 43 -8.75 20.94 -5.63
CA VAL A 43 -8.71 20.18 -6.90
C VAL A 43 -10.05 20.29 -7.63
N ALA A 44 -11.16 20.11 -6.93
CA ALA A 44 -12.50 20.24 -7.53
C ALA A 44 -12.77 21.65 -8.06
N ASP A 45 -12.30 22.70 -7.38
CA ASP A 45 -12.45 24.08 -7.83
C ASP A 45 -11.58 24.38 -9.06
N ASP A 46 -10.34 23.88 -9.10
CA ASP A 46 -9.47 24.01 -10.27
C ASP A 46 -10.03 23.25 -11.48
N LEU A 47 -10.56 22.04 -11.30
CA LEU A 47 -11.22 21.28 -12.37
C LEU A 47 -12.48 21.98 -12.88
N ARG A 48 -13.34 22.54 -11.99
CA ARG A 48 -14.49 23.33 -12.41
C ARG A 48 -14.12 24.56 -13.23
N ALA A 49 -12.99 25.18 -12.94
CA ALA A 49 -12.51 26.32 -13.70
C ALA A 49 -11.97 25.96 -15.09
N LEU A 50 -11.74 24.67 -15.34
CA LEU A 50 -11.21 24.14 -16.59
C LEU A 50 -12.25 23.45 -17.45
N CYS A 51 -13.25 22.81 -16.83
CA CYS A 51 -14.35 22.14 -17.52
C CYS A 51 -15.51 23.10 -17.82
N ASP A 52 -16.45 22.65 -18.64
CA ASP A 52 -17.72 23.33 -18.88
C ASP A 52 -18.58 23.43 -17.62
N ASP A 53 -19.49 24.45 -17.57
CA ASP A 53 -20.30 24.80 -16.37
C ASP A 53 -21.27 23.69 -15.91
N ASP A 54 -21.55 22.67 -16.72
CA ASP A 54 -22.51 21.61 -16.43
C ASP A 54 -21.89 20.36 -15.77
N VAL A 55 -20.56 20.32 -15.58
CA VAL A 55 -19.87 19.22 -14.92
C VAL A 55 -19.97 19.34 -13.39
N THR A 56 -20.49 18.30 -12.74
CA THR A 56 -20.59 18.20 -11.29
C THR A 56 -19.49 17.33 -10.71
N PHE A 57 -18.67 17.89 -9.82
CA PHE A 57 -17.63 17.16 -9.09
C PHE A 57 -18.11 16.76 -7.69
N MET A 58 -17.93 15.48 -7.35
CA MET A 58 -18.33 14.89 -6.07
C MET A 58 -17.11 14.31 -5.35
N LEU A 59 -16.89 14.70 -4.09
CA LEU A 59 -15.78 14.22 -3.26
C LEU A 59 -16.19 12.96 -2.48
N SER A 60 -15.38 11.92 -2.55
CA SER A 60 -15.54 10.74 -1.69
C SER A 60 -15.14 11.05 -0.24
N GLY A 61 -16.04 10.77 0.69
CA GLY A 61 -15.77 10.80 2.13
C GLY A 61 -15.25 9.46 2.69
N GLN A 62 -15.27 8.38 1.88
CA GLN A 62 -14.85 7.05 2.34
C GLN A 62 -13.34 7.00 2.61
N PRO A 63 -12.89 6.20 3.59
CA PRO A 63 -11.47 5.97 3.82
C PRO A 63 -10.76 5.44 2.56
N CYS A 64 -9.54 5.93 2.31
CA CYS A 64 -8.74 5.51 1.17
C CYS A 64 -7.26 5.44 1.57
N TYR A 65 -6.73 4.23 1.64
CA TYR A 65 -5.34 3.93 2.01
C TYR A 65 -4.56 3.22 0.90
N GLY A 66 -5.24 2.80 -0.17
CA GLY A 66 -4.66 2.07 -1.29
C GLY A 66 -5.59 2.01 -2.49
N ALA A 67 -5.12 1.54 -3.63
CA ALA A 67 -5.95 1.30 -4.81
C ALA A 67 -7.07 0.27 -4.56
N CYS A 68 -6.93 -0.55 -3.53
CA CYS A 68 -7.93 -1.52 -3.06
C CYS A 68 -9.13 -0.88 -2.31
N ASP A 69 -9.10 0.43 -2.04
CA ASP A 69 -10.12 1.18 -1.29
C ASP A 69 -11.07 1.98 -2.20
N LEU A 70 -11.40 1.50 -3.39
CA LEU A 70 -12.30 2.20 -4.30
C LEU A 70 -13.69 2.42 -3.68
N ASP A 71 -14.16 3.68 -3.69
CA ASP A 71 -15.54 4.02 -3.32
C ASP A 71 -16.53 3.55 -4.40
N THR A 72 -16.89 2.29 -4.34
CA THR A 72 -17.80 1.64 -5.30
C THR A 72 -19.21 2.24 -5.31
N TYR A 73 -19.63 2.88 -4.21
CA TYR A 73 -20.92 3.55 -4.14
C TYR A 73 -20.91 4.84 -4.96
N LEU A 74 -19.90 5.69 -4.78
CA LEU A 74 -19.73 6.92 -5.56
C LEU A 74 -19.44 6.59 -7.03
N MET A 75 -18.57 5.62 -7.28
CA MET A 75 -18.20 5.17 -8.62
C MET A 75 -19.42 4.75 -9.45
N ARG A 76 -20.45 4.10 -8.86
CA ARG A 76 -21.69 3.74 -9.56
C ARG A 76 -22.59 4.93 -9.89
N ARG A 77 -22.42 6.08 -9.27
CA ARG A 77 -23.26 7.29 -9.41
C ARG A 77 -22.64 8.38 -10.26
N THR A 78 -21.42 8.20 -10.68
CA THR A 78 -20.66 9.13 -11.51
C THR A 78 -20.46 8.55 -12.89
N ASP A 79 -20.23 9.38 -13.88
CA ASP A 79 -19.91 8.97 -15.24
C ASP A 79 -18.41 8.62 -15.34
N VAL A 80 -17.58 9.42 -14.69
CA VAL A 80 -16.12 9.23 -14.51
C VAL A 80 -15.79 9.22 -13.01
N PHE A 81 -14.81 8.41 -12.63
CA PHE A 81 -14.30 8.32 -11.27
C PHE A 81 -12.78 8.49 -11.26
N VAL A 82 -12.29 9.54 -10.64
CA VAL A 82 -10.85 9.84 -10.52
C VAL A 82 -10.34 9.34 -9.18
N HIS A 83 -9.37 8.43 -9.22
CA HIS A 83 -8.72 7.87 -8.04
C HIS A 83 -7.28 8.35 -7.94
N PHE A 84 -7.00 9.17 -6.93
CA PHE A 84 -5.71 9.80 -6.72
C PHE A 84 -4.79 8.97 -5.81
N GLY A 85 -3.48 9.07 -6.05
CA GLY A 85 -2.42 8.64 -5.16
C GLY A 85 -2.03 7.18 -5.23
N HIS A 86 -2.59 6.41 -6.18
CA HIS A 86 -2.28 4.99 -6.32
C HIS A 86 -2.19 4.59 -7.79
N SER A 87 -1.35 3.57 -8.08
CA SER A 87 -1.30 2.93 -9.39
C SER A 87 -2.57 2.14 -9.68
N PRO A 88 -2.91 1.90 -10.95
CA PRO A 88 -4.04 1.07 -11.34
C PRO A 88 -4.00 -0.30 -10.68
N MET A 89 -5.13 -0.71 -10.09
CA MET A 89 -5.34 -2.05 -9.57
C MET A 89 -6.22 -2.88 -10.51
N LYS A 90 -7.18 -2.20 -11.12
CA LYS A 90 -8.17 -2.81 -12.00
C LYS A 90 -8.38 -1.92 -13.20
N GLU A 91 -8.26 -2.50 -14.40
CA GLU A 91 -8.66 -1.81 -15.61
C GLU A 91 -10.17 -1.55 -15.61
N SER A 92 -10.54 -0.33 -15.92
CA SER A 92 -11.93 0.08 -16.03
C SER A 92 -12.00 1.36 -16.86
N ASP A 93 -12.81 1.36 -17.89
CA ASP A 93 -13.08 2.54 -18.71
C ASP A 93 -13.66 3.72 -17.94
N LYS A 94 -14.10 3.47 -16.71
CA LYS A 94 -14.70 4.46 -15.83
C LYS A 94 -13.73 5.14 -14.89
N ILE A 95 -12.59 4.50 -14.58
CA ILE A 95 -11.64 4.98 -13.57
C ILE A 95 -10.47 5.67 -14.26
N ILE A 96 -10.19 6.90 -13.82
CA ILE A 96 -8.94 7.61 -14.12
C ILE A 96 -8.05 7.49 -12.88
N TYR A 97 -6.95 6.77 -13.00
CA TYR A 97 -5.95 6.73 -11.94
C TYR A 97 -4.95 7.87 -12.12
N VAL A 98 -4.74 8.62 -11.04
CA VAL A 98 -3.73 9.67 -10.96
C VAL A 98 -2.75 9.29 -9.86
N PRO A 99 -1.56 8.78 -10.19
CA PRO A 99 -0.60 8.28 -9.19
C PRO A 99 -0.13 9.33 -8.18
N LEU A 100 -0.28 10.63 -8.49
CA LEU A 100 0.29 11.75 -7.76
C LEU A 100 1.80 11.61 -7.68
N PHE A 101 2.47 11.80 -8.80
CA PHE A 101 3.92 11.77 -8.85
C PHE A 101 4.53 12.85 -7.96
N SER A 102 5.59 12.46 -7.25
CA SER A 102 6.33 13.39 -6.39
C SER A 102 7.19 14.32 -7.23
N ASN A 103 7.12 15.62 -6.94
CA ASN A 103 7.98 16.64 -7.53
C ASN A 103 9.32 16.80 -6.78
N VAL A 104 9.57 15.98 -5.75
CA VAL A 104 10.82 15.97 -5.01
C VAL A 104 11.91 15.29 -5.83
N ASP A 105 13.06 15.96 -5.98
CA ASP A 105 14.21 15.41 -6.69
C ASP A 105 14.86 14.27 -5.87
N PRO A 106 14.92 13.01 -6.39
CA PRO A 106 15.50 11.89 -5.67
C PRO A 106 17.03 11.82 -5.73
N PHE A 107 17.69 12.49 -6.67
CA PHE A 107 19.12 12.30 -6.93
C PHE A 107 20.05 12.72 -5.80
N PRO A 108 19.79 13.83 -5.05
CA PRO A 108 20.64 14.18 -3.92
C PRO A 108 20.68 13.09 -2.84
N ILE A 109 19.56 12.47 -2.52
CA ILE A 109 19.52 11.39 -1.52
C ILE A 109 20.05 10.06 -2.08
N LEU A 110 19.92 9.83 -3.38
CA LEU A 110 20.58 8.70 -4.05
C LEU A 110 22.10 8.79 -3.93
N GLU A 111 22.69 9.97 -4.15
CA GLU A 111 24.14 10.19 -3.98
C GLU A 111 24.58 9.87 -2.55
N GLU A 112 23.81 10.31 -1.54
CA GLU A 112 24.11 9.98 -0.14
C GLU A 112 23.98 8.48 0.16
N SER A 113 23.04 7.78 -0.51
CA SER A 113 22.78 6.36 -0.28
C SER A 113 23.89 5.45 -0.78
N LEU A 114 24.73 5.90 -1.72
CA LEU A 114 25.85 5.10 -2.24
C LEU A 114 26.83 4.69 -1.16
N ALA A 115 26.96 5.48 -0.10
CA ALA A 115 27.84 5.16 1.04
C ALA A 115 27.39 3.92 1.85
N GLU A 116 26.13 3.53 1.73
CA GLU A 116 25.52 2.39 2.41
C GLU A 116 25.46 1.14 1.52
N LEU A 117 25.74 1.26 0.21
CA LEU A 117 25.76 0.12 -0.72
C LEU A 117 27.09 -0.62 -0.64
N GLU A 118 27.03 -1.94 -0.85
CA GLU A 118 28.18 -2.86 -0.83
C GLU A 118 28.34 -3.50 -2.20
N GLY A 119 29.55 -3.43 -2.78
CA GLY A 119 29.78 -3.93 -4.14
C GLY A 119 29.12 -3.09 -5.22
N ASP A 120 28.85 -3.69 -6.36
CA ASP A 120 28.36 -3.05 -7.59
C ASP A 120 26.99 -3.57 -8.05
N GLU A 121 26.46 -4.65 -7.47
CA GLU A 121 25.12 -5.16 -7.78
C GLU A 121 24.08 -4.58 -6.81
N VAL A 122 23.00 -4.00 -7.34
CA VAL A 122 21.92 -3.40 -6.53
C VAL A 122 20.56 -3.56 -7.17
N GLY A 123 19.60 -4.00 -6.39
CA GLY A 123 18.20 -3.91 -6.80
C GLY A 123 17.63 -2.51 -6.58
N LEU A 124 16.85 -1.99 -7.52
CA LEU A 124 16.16 -0.72 -7.33
C LEU A 124 14.66 -0.92 -7.27
N VAL A 125 14.03 -0.40 -6.19
CA VAL A 125 12.58 -0.43 -6.05
C VAL A 125 12.05 0.89 -5.49
N THR A 126 10.80 1.21 -5.83
CA THR A 126 10.14 2.43 -5.38
C THR A 126 8.63 2.27 -5.29
N THR A 127 7.93 3.30 -4.82
CA THR A 127 6.46 3.38 -4.82
C THR A 127 5.94 4.12 -6.05
N ALA A 128 4.63 4.02 -6.30
CA ALA A 128 3.96 4.68 -7.43
C ALA A 128 4.33 6.17 -7.60
N GLN A 129 4.58 6.85 -6.49
CA GLN A 129 4.85 8.30 -6.46
C GLN A 129 6.17 8.70 -7.12
N HIS A 130 7.10 7.78 -7.29
CA HIS A 130 8.42 8.06 -7.89
C HIS A 130 8.65 7.29 -9.20
N MET A 131 7.63 6.58 -9.70
CA MET A 131 7.74 5.78 -10.93
C MET A 131 8.06 6.62 -12.18
N ASN A 132 7.65 7.89 -12.21
CA ASN A 132 8.00 8.83 -13.28
C ASN A 132 9.51 9.15 -13.37
N ARG A 133 10.30 8.79 -12.36
CA ARG A 133 11.75 8.99 -12.31
C ARG A 133 12.52 7.67 -12.24
N PHE A 134 11.80 6.53 -12.35
CA PHE A 134 12.41 5.22 -12.10
C PHE A 134 13.51 4.89 -13.11
N GLU A 135 13.25 5.07 -14.39
CA GLU A 135 14.24 4.85 -15.46
C GLU A 135 15.44 5.81 -15.29
N ASP A 136 15.19 7.09 -15.03
CA ASP A 136 16.27 8.07 -14.77
C ASP A 136 17.14 7.64 -13.57
N MET A 137 16.56 7.04 -12.53
CA MET A 137 17.30 6.55 -11.36
C MET A 137 18.14 5.30 -11.70
N CYS A 138 17.63 4.40 -12.53
CA CYS A 138 18.40 3.26 -13.03
C CYS A 138 19.62 3.75 -13.83
N ASP A 139 19.39 4.56 -14.85
CA ASP A 139 20.45 5.12 -15.71
C ASP A 139 21.52 5.85 -14.87
N TRP A 140 21.07 6.62 -13.86
CA TRP A 140 21.97 7.38 -12.97
C TRP A 140 22.88 6.49 -12.13
N LEU A 141 22.37 5.34 -11.64
CA LEU A 141 23.17 4.33 -10.91
C LEU A 141 24.13 3.61 -11.83
N GLU A 142 23.70 3.21 -13.04
CA GLU A 142 24.52 2.55 -14.06
C GLU A 142 25.68 3.44 -14.52
N GLU A 143 25.45 4.75 -14.70
CA GLU A 143 26.50 5.73 -15.01
C GLU A 143 27.59 5.79 -13.91
N ARG A 144 27.26 5.36 -12.68
CA ARG A 144 28.21 5.29 -11.55
C ARG A 144 28.83 3.92 -11.34
N GLY A 145 28.54 3.00 -12.26
CA GLY A 145 29.16 1.68 -12.32
C GLY A 145 28.44 0.60 -11.54
N TYR A 146 27.18 0.83 -11.14
CA TYR A 146 26.33 -0.20 -10.54
C TYR A 146 25.67 -1.05 -11.62
N ASP A 147 25.56 -2.35 -11.39
CA ASP A 147 24.69 -3.27 -12.13
C ASP A 147 23.30 -3.26 -11.47
N VAL A 148 22.33 -2.62 -12.14
CA VAL A 148 21.01 -2.36 -11.57
C VAL A 148 20.03 -3.46 -11.93
N HIS A 149 19.60 -4.22 -10.94
CA HIS A 149 18.61 -5.28 -11.08
C HIS A 149 17.22 -4.73 -10.84
N THR A 150 16.34 -4.91 -11.83
CA THR A 150 14.93 -4.55 -11.74
C THR A 150 14.06 -5.70 -12.20
N ARG A 151 12.84 -5.75 -11.68
CA ARG A 151 11.85 -6.76 -12.08
C ARG A 151 10.44 -6.19 -12.01
N ARG A 152 9.61 -6.53 -12.97
CA ARG A 152 8.18 -6.47 -12.82
C ARG A 152 7.75 -7.66 -11.96
N GLY A 153 7.15 -7.42 -10.81
CA GLY A 153 6.65 -8.48 -9.94
C GLY A 153 5.46 -9.24 -10.54
N ASP A 154 4.45 -9.50 -9.74
CA ASP A 154 3.22 -10.17 -10.19
C ASP A 154 2.18 -9.19 -10.75
N ASP A 155 0.96 -9.69 -11.08
CA ASP A 155 -0.12 -8.91 -11.70
C ASP A 155 -0.72 -7.80 -10.80
N ARG A 156 -0.33 -7.74 -9.51
CA ARG A 156 -0.72 -6.65 -8.62
C ARG A 156 0.12 -5.39 -8.82
N LEU A 157 1.27 -5.53 -9.45
CA LEU A 157 2.23 -4.45 -9.67
C LEU A 157 2.10 -3.91 -11.10
N SER A 158 1.90 -2.61 -11.24
CA SER A 158 1.70 -1.97 -12.53
C SER A 158 3.01 -1.72 -13.27
N HIS A 159 4.12 -1.54 -12.54
CA HIS A 159 5.40 -1.14 -13.09
C HIS A 159 6.54 -2.02 -12.59
N GLU A 160 7.62 -2.09 -13.38
CA GLU A 160 8.88 -2.67 -12.97
C GLU A 160 9.48 -1.87 -11.81
N GLY A 161 10.06 -2.56 -10.82
CA GLY A 161 10.61 -1.94 -9.61
C GLY A 161 9.57 -1.33 -8.65
N GLN A 162 8.26 -1.41 -8.98
CA GLN A 162 7.22 -0.91 -8.07
C GLN A 162 6.99 -1.87 -6.91
N VAL A 163 6.87 -1.33 -5.69
CA VAL A 163 6.38 -2.07 -4.51
C VAL A 163 5.06 -1.51 -4.02
N LEU A 164 4.23 -2.38 -3.43
CA LEU A 164 3.05 -2.02 -2.68
C LEU A 164 3.27 -2.34 -1.20
N GLY A 165 2.45 -1.77 -0.33
CA GLY A 165 2.49 -2.09 1.09
C GLY A 165 2.06 -3.52 1.47
N CYS A 166 1.67 -4.31 0.49
CA CYS A 166 1.23 -5.70 0.65
C CYS A 166 1.81 -6.63 -0.43
N ASN A 167 2.72 -6.14 -1.27
CA ASN A 167 3.36 -6.94 -2.31
C ASN A 167 4.74 -6.37 -2.66
N TYR A 168 5.76 -7.21 -2.58
CA TYR A 168 7.17 -6.87 -2.81
C TYR A 168 7.82 -7.78 -3.86
N ALA A 169 7.01 -8.44 -4.70
CA ALA A 169 7.50 -9.39 -5.71
C ALA A 169 8.47 -8.77 -6.74
N SER A 170 8.47 -7.44 -6.90
CA SER A 170 9.47 -6.74 -7.74
C SER A 170 10.89 -6.76 -7.16
N ALA A 171 11.04 -7.09 -5.87
CA ALA A 171 12.34 -7.22 -5.22
C ALA A 171 12.88 -8.67 -5.17
N ASP A 172 12.15 -9.62 -5.78
CA ASP A 172 12.63 -10.99 -6.00
C ASP A 172 13.60 -11.00 -7.21
N ILE A 173 14.78 -10.49 -7.00
CA ILE A 173 15.87 -10.24 -7.96
C ILE A 173 17.17 -10.88 -7.47
N ASP A 174 18.10 -11.09 -8.39
CA ASP A 174 19.41 -11.67 -8.10
C ASP A 174 20.42 -10.58 -7.67
N ALA A 175 20.16 -10.00 -6.48
CA ALA A 175 21.07 -9.06 -5.81
C ALA A 175 20.90 -9.19 -4.30
N ASP A 176 22.02 -9.14 -3.55
CA ASP A 176 22.03 -9.27 -2.09
C ASP A 176 21.55 -8.00 -1.36
N GLN A 177 21.35 -6.92 -2.09
CA GLN A 177 20.89 -5.65 -1.54
C GLN A 177 19.87 -4.97 -2.44
N VAL A 178 18.99 -4.22 -1.80
CA VAL A 178 17.92 -3.45 -2.47
C VAL A 178 17.99 -2.00 -1.99
N LEU A 179 18.05 -1.08 -2.93
CA LEU A 179 17.86 0.35 -2.70
C LEU A 179 16.37 0.69 -2.89
N TYR A 180 15.71 1.00 -1.80
CA TYR A 180 14.36 1.51 -1.80
C TYR A 180 14.36 3.05 -1.84
N VAL A 181 13.72 3.64 -2.84
CA VAL A 181 13.56 5.09 -2.96
C VAL A 181 12.13 5.49 -2.65
N GLY A 182 11.93 6.25 -1.58
CA GLY A 182 10.59 6.70 -1.20
C GLY A 182 10.47 7.08 0.27
N GLY A 183 9.38 7.79 0.59
CA GLY A 183 9.10 8.27 1.94
C GLY A 183 8.53 7.20 2.86
N GLY A 184 8.84 7.33 4.16
CA GLY A 184 8.29 6.50 5.23
C GLY A 184 8.99 5.15 5.40
N LYS A 185 8.68 4.50 6.54
CA LYS A 185 9.36 3.25 6.94
C LYS A 185 8.57 1.97 6.62
N PHE A 186 7.32 2.11 6.22
CA PHE A 186 6.43 0.96 6.10
C PHE A 186 6.83 0.02 4.93
N HIS A 187 6.96 0.57 3.70
CA HIS A 187 7.32 -0.23 2.53
C HIS A 187 8.68 -0.90 2.68
N PRO A 188 9.76 -0.19 3.06
CA PRO A 188 11.06 -0.86 3.20
C PRO A 188 11.11 -1.84 4.37
N LEU A 189 10.31 -1.65 5.42
CA LEU A 189 10.22 -2.65 6.49
C LEU A 189 9.55 -3.94 6.00
N GLY A 190 8.42 -3.83 5.28
CA GLY A 190 7.77 -4.99 4.67
C GLY A 190 8.66 -5.70 3.66
N LEU A 191 9.40 -4.92 2.85
CA LEU A 191 10.39 -5.43 1.93
C LEU A 191 11.47 -6.27 2.64
N ALA A 192 12.05 -5.75 3.72
CA ALA A 192 13.07 -6.45 4.52
C ALA A 192 12.52 -7.67 5.26
N MET A 193 11.22 -7.71 5.52
CA MET A 193 10.55 -8.87 6.11
C MET A 193 10.28 -9.98 5.10
N GLU A 194 9.87 -9.61 3.88
CA GLU A 194 9.63 -10.55 2.79
C GLU A 194 10.94 -11.14 2.23
N HIS A 195 12.01 -10.34 2.24
CA HIS A 195 13.35 -10.73 1.77
C HIS A 195 14.38 -10.56 2.88
N PRO A 196 14.37 -11.43 3.92
CA PRO A 196 15.23 -11.29 5.10
C PRO A 196 16.73 -11.53 4.81
N ASP A 197 17.04 -12.11 3.66
CA ASP A 197 18.38 -12.33 3.14
C ASP A 197 18.99 -11.12 2.44
N LYS A 198 18.18 -10.09 2.16
CA LYS A 198 18.62 -8.88 1.46
C LYS A 198 18.84 -7.70 2.40
N LYS A 199 19.94 -6.98 2.17
CA LYS A 199 20.15 -5.67 2.81
C LYS A 199 19.27 -4.62 2.14
N VAL A 200 18.37 -4.00 2.88
CA VAL A 200 17.47 -2.95 2.36
C VAL A 200 17.98 -1.58 2.80
N VAL A 201 18.51 -0.82 1.85
CA VAL A 201 18.92 0.59 2.01
C VAL A 201 17.76 1.48 1.64
N ILE A 202 17.43 2.44 2.49
CA ILE A 202 16.30 3.35 2.35
C ILE A 202 16.82 4.74 2.01
N ALA A 203 16.53 5.24 0.82
CA ALA A 203 16.75 6.61 0.41
C ALA A 203 15.41 7.36 0.45
N ASP A 204 15.17 8.17 1.47
CA ASP A 204 13.93 8.96 1.64
C ASP A 204 14.14 10.39 1.15
N PRO A 205 13.70 10.74 -0.08
CA PRO A 205 13.90 12.07 -0.65
C PRO A 205 13.03 13.14 0.01
N VAL A 206 11.93 12.74 0.66
CA VAL A 206 11.00 13.67 1.31
C VAL A 206 11.57 14.20 2.63
N ASN A 207 12.16 13.28 3.42
CA ASN A 207 12.78 13.62 4.72
C ASN A 207 14.30 13.87 4.61
N ASN A 208 14.87 13.65 3.45
CA ASN A 208 16.32 13.76 3.17
C ASN A 208 17.14 12.92 4.15
N VAL A 209 16.84 11.62 4.23
CA VAL A 209 17.47 10.68 5.17
C VAL A 209 17.78 9.37 4.48
N VAL A 210 19.01 8.85 4.70
CA VAL A 210 19.39 7.47 4.36
C VAL A 210 19.43 6.63 5.63
N THR A 211 18.81 5.43 5.58
CA THR A 211 18.83 4.46 6.68
C THR A 211 18.84 3.03 6.13
N ILE A 212 19.15 2.06 6.99
CA ILE A 212 19.01 0.64 6.67
C ILE A 212 17.75 0.13 7.40
N ALA A 213 16.97 -0.74 6.74
CA ALA A 213 15.80 -1.33 7.35
C ALA A 213 16.20 -2.23 8.54
N ASP A 214 15.56 -2.04 9.69
CA ASP A 214 15.73 -2.84 10.89
C ASP A 214 14.40 -3.47 11.30
N THR A 215 14.31 -4.78 11.19
CA THR A 215 13.11 -5.57 11.46
C THR A 215 13.03 -6.07 12.91
N GLU A 216 14.08 -5.95 13.72
CA GLU A 216 14.18 -6.58 15.05
C GLU A 216 13.03 -6.16 15.99
N LYS A 217 12.78 -4.86 16.08
CA LYS A 217 11.71 -4.34 16.92
C LYS A 217 10.33 -4.80 16.47
N PHE A 218 10.12 -4.84 15.17
CA PHE A 218 8.88 -5.29 14.57
C PHE A 218 8.64 -6.78 14.88
N MET A 219 9.63 -7.63 14.62
CA MET A 219 9.56 -9.06 14.93
C MET A 219 9.23 -9.32 16.41
N LYS A 220 9.90 -8.63 17.33
CA LYS A 220 9.60 -8.72 18.77
C LYS A 220 8.14 -8.39 19.10
N GLN A 221 7.56 -7.40 18.41
CA GLN A 221 6.15 -7.04 18.59
C GLN A 221 5.22 -8.13 18.05
N ARG A 222 5.54 -8.74 16.89
CA ARG A 222 4.73 -9.81 16.32
C ARG A 222 4.77 -11.07 17.17
N TYR A 223 5.95 -11.50 17.62
CA TYR A 223 6.10 -12.62 18.57
C TYR A 223 5.31 -12.38 19.86
N ALA A 224 5.34 -11.16 20.39
CA ALA A 224 4.56 -10.82 21.59
C ALA A 224 3.03 -10.86 21.34
N SER A 225 2.58 -10.52 20.13
CA SER A 225 1.17 -10.62 19.74
C SER A 225 0.72 -12.07 19.60
N VAL A 226 1.51 -12.91 18.94
CA VAL A 226 1.27 -14.36 18.84
C VAL A 226 1.20 -14.98 20.23
N HIS A 227 2.19 -14.72 21.09
CA HIS A 227 2.22 -15.28 22.45
C HIS A 227 1.00 -14.89 23.29
N LYS A 228 0.52 -13.65 23.18
CA LYS A 228 -0.71 -13.20 23.86
C LYS A 228 -1.97 -13.90 23.36
N ALA A 229 -1.96 -14.38 22.13
CA ALA A 229 -3.10 -15.04 21.52
C ALA A 229 -3.13 -16.56 21.74
N MET A 230 -2.03 -17.16 22.25
CA MET A 230 -1.96 -18.62 22.48
C MET A 230 -2.99 -19.15 23.47
N ASP A 231 -3.46 -18.28 24.42
CA ASP A 231 -4.49 -18.64 25.40
C ASP A 231 -5.90 -18.21 24.96
N ALA A 232 -6.09 -17.78 23.69
CA ALA A 232 -7.40 -17.35 23.18
C ALA A 232 -8.33 -18.55 22.99
N GLU A 233 -9.54 -18.44 23.52
CA GLU A 233 -10.60 -19.44 23.34
C GLU A 233 -11.55 -19.04 22.21
N LYS A 234 -11.86 -17.74 22.05
CA LYS A 234 -12.76 -17.22 21.00
C LYS A 234 -12.03 -16.36 20.00
N TRP A 235 -12.21 -16.67 18.73
CA TRP A 235 -11.53 -16.02 17.61
C TRP A 235 -12.48 -15.25 16.70
N GLY A 236 -12.17 -13.97 16.46
CA GLY A 236 -12.85 -13.19 15.44
C GLY A 236 -12.05 -13.21 14.12
N VAL A 237 -12.54 -13.89 13.11
CA VAL A 237 -11.90 -13.92 11.78
C VAL A 237 -12.46 -12.80 10.93
N ILE A 238 -11.62 -11.81 10.62
CA ILE A 238 -12.03 -10.60 9.91
C ILE A 238 -11.87 -10.82 8.41
N PHE A 239 -12.99 -10.77 7.69
CA PHE A 239 -13.04 -10.69 6.24
C PHE A 239 -13.28 -9.24 5.81
N CYS A 240 -12.30 -8.68 5.07
CA CYS A 240 -12.43 -7.33 4.52
C CYS A 240 -13.24 -7.36 3.22
N THR A 241 -14.31 -6.54 3.14
CA THR A 241 -15.18 -6.48 1.97
C THR A 241 -14.70 -5.51 0.88
N LYS A 242 -13.56 -4.86 1.09
CA LYS A 242 -12.93 -3.99 0.10
C LYS A 242 -12.42 -4.80 -1.09
N ILE A 243 -12.55 -4.24 -2.29
CA ILE A 243 -12.05 -4.85 -3.52
C ILE A 243 -10.53 -5.05 -3.38
N GLY A 244 -10.03 -6.25 -3.66
CA GLY A 244 -8.60 -6.56 -3.61
C GLY A 244 -8.01 -6.80 -2.21
N GLN A 245 -8.86 -6.81 -1.15
CA GLN A 245 -8.44 -7.18 0.20
C GLN A 245 -9.11 -8.46 0.72
N GLY A 246 -10.15 -8.93 0.04
CA GLY A 246 -10.92 -10.08 0.50
C GLY A 246 -10.21 -11.41 0.21
N ARG A 247 -9.86 -12.16 1.26
CA ARG A 247 -9.34 -13.54 1.18
C ARG A 247 -10.35 -14.48 1.85
N MET A 248 -11.53 -14.64 1.21
CA MET A 248 -12.63 -15.43 1.78
C MET A 248 -12.24 -16.88 2.01
N GLU A 249 -11.51 -17.49 1.07
CA GLU A 249 -11.07 -18.88 1.17
C GLU A 249 -10.23 -19.14 2.44
N ILE A 250 -9.33 -18.20 2.79
CA ILE A 250 -8.54 -18.29 4.02
C ILE A 250 -9.42 -18.12 5.25
N ALA A 251 -10.37 -17.19 5.22
CA ALA A 251 -11.28 -16.95 6.33
C ALA A 251 -12.20 -18.19 6.56
N GLU A 252 -12.74 -18.78 5.50
CA GLU A 252 -13.58 -19.97 5.55
C GLU A 252 -12.80 -21.19 6.05
N GLN A 253 -11.53 -21.35 5.64
CA GLN A 253 -10.66 -22.42 6.13
C GLN A 253 -10.49 -22.33 7.65
N ILE A 254 -10.17 -21.16 8.19
CA ILE A 254 -10.00 -20.95 9.64
C ILE A 254 -11.30 -21.28 10.39
N ILE A 255 -12.46 -20.87 9.85
CA ILE A 255 -13.76 -21.18 10.46
C ILE A 255 -14.07 -22.67 10.42
N ALA A 256 -13.68 -23.35 9.34
CA ALA A 256 -13.91 -24.79 9.20
C ALA A 256 -13.03 -25.63 10.16
N ASP A 257 -11.84 -25.13 10.48
CA ASP A 257 -10.87 -25.83 11.32
C ASP A 257 -11.04 -25.52 12.82
N ASN A 258 -11.86 -24.52 13.21
CA ASN A 258 -12.01 -24.08 14.59
C ASN A 258 -13.48 -23.70 14.90
N ASP A 259 -14.16 -24.52 15.68
CA ASP A 259 -15.57 -24.31 16.09
C ASP A 259 -15.79 -23.04 16.93
N ASP A 260 -14.76 -22.50 17.56
CA ASP A 260 -14.78 -21.25 18.36
C ASP A 260 -14.33 -20.02 17.57
N ALA A 261 -14.21 -20.14 16.24
CA ALA A 261 -13.90 -19.04 15.34
C ALA A 261 -15.18 -18.49 14.66
N TYR A 262 -15.29 -17.17 14.60
CA TYR A 262 -16.47 -16.46 14.09
C TYR A 262 -16.09 -15.52 12.96
N LEU A 263 -16.72 -15.65 11.79
CA LEU A 263 -16.50 -14.78 10.66
C LEU A 263 -17.12 -13.40 10.92
N ILE A 264 -16.29 -12.36 10.83
CA ILE A 264 -16.71 -10.96 10.98
C ILE A 264 -16.43 -10.23 9.67
N THR A 265 -17.48 -9.79 8.98
CA THR A 265 -17.35 -9.06 7.73
C THR A 265 -17.35 -7.55 7.99
N MET A 266 -16.39 -6.82 7.45
CA MET A 266 -16.35 -5.37 7.54
C MET A 266 -15.54 -4.73 6.40
N ASP A 267 -15.85 -3.49 6.08
CA ASP A 267 -15.14 -2.68 5.08
C ASP A 267 -13.97 -1.91 5.71
N GLU A 268 -14.16 -1.41 6.93
CA GLU A 268 -13.15 -0.67 7.68
C GLU A 268 -12.91 -1.31 9.04
N VAL A 269 -11.70 -1.80 9.25
CA VAL A 269 -11.27 -2.46 10.49
C VAL A 269 -10.70 -1.42 11.44
N THR A 270 -11.45 -1.09 12.50
CA THR A 270 -11.03 -0.12 13.49
C THR A 270 -11.13 -0.66 14.92
N PRO A 271 -10.29 -0.17 15.86
CA PRO A 271 -10.35 -0.60 17.26
C PRO A 271 -11.73 -0.44 17.88
N ASP A 272 -12.44 0.64 17.58
CA ASP A 272 -13.75 0.93 18.18
C ASP A 272 -14.84 -0.02 17.67
N ARG A 273 -14.80 -0.41 16.40
CA ARG A 273 -15.74 -1.39 15.85
C ARG A 273 -15.51 -2.77 16.46
N LEU A 274 -14.24 -3.20 16.61
CA LEU A 274 -13.91 -4.52 17.16
C LEU A 274 -14.19 -4.66 18.67
N ARG A 275 -14.22 -3.58 19.42
CA ARG A 275 -14.62 -3.60 20.84
C ARG A 275 -16.06 -4.08 21.09
N ASN A 276 -16.90 -4.04 20.06
CA ASN A 276 -18.28 -4.52 20.14
C ASN A 276 -18.41 -6.05 20.06
N PHE A 277 -17.30 -6.76 19.76
CA PHE A 277 -17.26 -8.21 19.71
C PHE A 277 -16.51 -8.76 20.92
N ASP A 278 -17.13 -9.72 21.60
CA ASP A 278 -16.55 -10.42 22.77
C ASP A 278 -15.64 -11.57 22.29
N MET A 279 -14.47 -11.19 21.77
CA MET A 279 -13.45 -12.11 21.26
C MET A 279 -12.17 -11.98 22.08
N ASP A 280 -11.38 -13.05 22.16
CA ASP A 280 -10.09 -13.06 22.86
C ASP A 280 -8.95 -12.61 21.95
N ALA A 281 -9.04 -12.94 20.67
CA ALA A 281 -8.11 -12.52 19.62
C ALA A 281 -8.82 -12.39 18.28
N PHE A 282 -8.15 -11.72 17.33
CA PHE A 282 -8.65 -11.53 15.98
C PHE A 282 -7.63 -12.03 14.97
N VAL A 283 -8.13 -12.63 13.86
CA VAL A 283 -7.34 -12.97 12.68
C VAL A 283 -7.78 -12.05 11.55
N ASN A 284 -6.85 -11.25 11.04
CA ASN A 284 -7.11 -10.35 9.93
C ASN A 284 -6.74 -11.03 8.62
N THR A 285 -7.72 -11.37 7.79
CA THR A 285 -7.48 -11.88 6.44
C THR A 285 -7.49 -10.78 5.38
N GLY A 286 -7.66 -9.52 5.78
CA GLY A 286 -7.59 -8.34 4.92
C GLY A 286 -6.18 -7.77 4.80
N CYS A 287 -6.10 -6.43 4.65
CA CYS A 287 -4.81 -5.74 4.49
C CYS A 287 -3.82 -6.05 5.62
N PRO A 288 -2.60 -6.52 5.34
CA PRO A 288 -1.59 -6.83 6.36
C PRO A 288 -1.26 -5.65 7.28
N ARG A 289 -1.33 -4.42 6.77
CA ARG A 289 -1.06 -3.20 7.54
C ARG A 289 -1.96 -3.03 8.78
N ILE A 290 -3.17 -3.54 8.74
CA ILE A 290 -4.07 -3.54 9.90
C ILE A 290 -3.44 -4.31 11.06
N THR A 291 -2.80 -5.43 10.76
CA THR A 291 -2.13 -6.27 11.75
C THR A 291 -0.76 -5.72 12.15
N THR A 292 -0.01 -5.21 11.19
CA THR A 292 1.39 -4.80 11.41
C THR A 292 1.51 -3.38 11.95
N ASP A 293 0.86 -2.41 11.31
CA ASP A 293 0.99 -1.00 11.70
C ASP A 293 0.01 -0.60 12.80
N ASP A 294 -1.26 -1.02 12.65
CA ASP A 294 -2.32 -0.66 13.57
C ASP A 294 -2.49 -1.68 14.72
N GLY A 295 -1.83 -2.84 14.65
CA GLY A 295 -1.92 -3.90 15.64
C GLY A 295 -1.84 -3.42 17.10
N PRO A 296 -0.90 -2.56 17.49
CA PRO A 296 -0.79 -2.02 18.85
C PRO A 296 -1.96 -1.16 19.31
N ARG A 297 -2.82 -0.69 18.40
CA ARG A 297 -4.01 0.12 18.70
C ARG A 297 -5.21 -0.72 19.14
N PHE A 298 -5.21 -2.02 18.81
CA PHE A 298 -6.31 -2.92 19.14
C PHE A 298 -6.19 -3.39 20.59
N HIS A 299 -7.32 -3.54 21.26
CA HIS A 299 -7.40 -3.95 22.68
C HIS A 299 -7.15 -5.45 22.88
N LYS A 300 -7.26 -6.26 21.83
CA LYS A 300 -6.99 -7.69 21.79
C LYS A 300 -5.92 -7.97 20.73
N PRO A 301 -5.19 -9.10 20.80
CA PRO A 301 -4.24 -9.48 19.76
C PRO A 301 -4.89 -9.50 18.38
N MET A 302 -4.20 -8.90 17.41
CA MET A 302 -4.55 -8.93 15.99
C MET A 302 -3.46 -9.71 15.27
N LEU A 303 -3.80 -10.84 14.67
CA LEU A 303 -2.89 -11.76 14.01
C LEU A 303 -3.12 -11.80 12.49
N THR A 304 -2.09 -12.13 11.73
CA THR A 304 -2.22 -12.59 10.34
C THR A 304 -2.71 -14.05 10.33
N PRO A 305 -3.14 -14.59 9.17
CA PRO A 305 -3.52 -15.99 9.08
C PRO A 305 -2.40 -16.96 9.47
N GLN A 306 -1.15 -16.64 9.12
CA GLN A 306 -0.03 -17.48 9.47
C GLN A 306 0.30 -17.40 10.98
N GLU A 307 0.31 -16.19 11.54
CA GLU A 307 0.47 -16.01 12.99
C GLU A 307 -0.60 -16.72 13.81
N TYR A 308 -1.84 -16.83 13.26
CA TYR A 308 -2.89 -17.62 13.86
C TYR A 308 -2.51 -19.11 13.91
N ARG A 309 -2.00 -19.69 12.80
CA ARG A 309 -1.57 -21.10 12.80
C ARG A 309 -0.46 -21.37 13.82
N ILE A 310 0.45 -20.42 14.02
CA ILE A 310 1.45 -20.51 15.07
C ILE A 310 0.79 -20.44 16.46
N ALA A 311 -0.15 -19.52 16.67
CA ALA A 311 -0.80 -19.35 17.96
C ALA A 311 -1.63 -20.57 18.40
N VAL A 312 -2.27 -21.28 17.46
CA VAL A 312 -3.03 -22.52 17.75
C VAL A 312 -2.16 -23.78 17.78
N GLY A 313 -0.87 -23.65 17.44
CA GLY A 313 0.11 -24.76 17.51
C GLY A 313 0.22 -25.61 16.26
N ASP A 314 -0.36 -25.20 15.14
CA ASP A 314 -0.27 -25.90 13.84
C ASP A 314 1.10 -25.68 13.18
N GLU A 315 1.76 -24.55 13.45
CA GLU A 315 3.08 -24.20 12.94
C GLU A 315 4.03 -23.80 14.09
N PRO A 316 5.34 -24.01 13.93
CA PRO A 316 6.32 -23.61 14.94
C PRO A 316 6.56 -22.09 14.90
N LEU A 317 7.06 -21.54 16.00
CA LEU A 317 7.26 -20.08 16.16
C LEU A 317 8.27 -19.48 15.17
N ASP A 318 9.24 -20.25 14.75
CA ASP A 318 10.27 -19.85 13.76
C ASP A 318 9.76 -19.86 12.31
N ALA A 319 8.53 -20.34 12.07
CA ALA A 319 7.85 -20.23 10.78
C ALA A 319 7.19 -18.85 10.54
N LEU A 320 7.38 -17.87 11.46
CA LEU A 320 6.75 -16.57 11.32
C LEU A 320 7.31 -15.81 10.11
N GLU A 321 6.43 -15.54 9.15
CA GLU A 321 6.70 -14.82 7.90
C GLU A 321 5.84 -13.56 7.82
N PHE A 322 6.21 -12.65 6.92
CA PHE A 322 5.42 -11.47 6.64
C PHE A 322 4.21 -11.82 5.75
N ASP A 323 3.03 -11.33 6.11
CA ASP A 323 1.80 -11.59 5.33
C ASP A 323 1.74 -10.65 4.11
N THR A 324 1.74 -11.23 2.92
CA THR A 324 1.70 -10.51 1.64
C THR A 324 0.57 -11.01 0.74
N PHE A 325 0.21 -10.21 -0.24
CA PHE A 325 -0.73 -10.58 -1.28
C PHE A 325 0.02 -10.86 -2.58
N HIS A 326 -0.10 -12.05 -3.09
CA HIS A 326 0.46 -12.45 -4.37
C HIS A 326 -0.63 -12.73 -5.42
N GLY A 327 -0.24 -12.70 -6.70
CA GLY A 327 -1.09 -13.06 -7.82
C GLY A 327 -2.02 -11.94 -8.28
N THR A 328 -3.22 -12.31 -8.77
CA THR A 328 -4.21 -11.37 -9.30
C THR A 328 -5.05 -10.71 -8.21
N TRP A 329 -5.65 -9.58 -8.56
CA TRP A 329 -6.61 -8.85 -7.70
C TRP A 329 -7.94 -9.57 -7.54
#